data_aa362dbe2095ac262f67eb717fc45ee3
#
_entry.id   aa362dbe2095ac262f67eb717fc45ee3
#
_cell.length_a   1.000
_cell.length_b   1.000
_cell.length_c   1.000
_cell.angle_alpha   90.00
_cell.angle_beta   90.00
_cell.angle_gamma   90.00
#
_symmetry.space_group_name_H-M   'P 1'
#
loop_
_entity.id
_entity.type
_entity.pdbx_description
1 polymer ?
#
loop_
_entity_poly.entity_id
_entity_poly.type
_entity_poly.pdbx_seq_one_letter_code
_entity_poly.pdbx_strand_id
1 'polypeptide(L)'
;MRKFYTLAGILSVSEEEKESIRQQALEGDPVACYKLAEIHLHLHDCEDYVSSAHELLQKASEGGVADADATIALMMFRGEIEPFDPAAAAKRLEKAINNGSDRGIAFQLRNLLYG
;
A
#
# COMPACT_ATOMS: atom_id res chain seq x y z
N MET A 1 -10.37 -3.06 5.60
CA MET A 1 -9.26 -2.95 4.64
C MET A 1 -8.46 -4.21 4.41
N ARG A 2 -8.56 -5.17 5.33
CA ARG A 2 -7.72 -6.39 5.32
C ARG A 2 -7.61 -7.08 3.96
N LYS A 3 -8.73 -7.22 3.24
CA LYS A 3 -8.75 -7.93 1.94
C LYS A 3 -8.47 -7.03 0.75
N PHE A 4 -8.39 -5.71 0.95
CA PHE A 4 -8.23 -4.77 -0.16
C PHE A 4 -6.85 -4.83 -0.82
N TYR A 5 -5.84 -5.28 -0.08
CA TYR A 5 -4.48 -5.36 -0.63
C TYR A 5 -4.24 -6.59 -1.50
N THR A 6 -5.23 -7.47 -1.63
CA THR A 6 -5.12 -8.63 -2.51
C THR A 6 -5.71 -8.32 -3.87
N LEU A 7 -5.22 -8.99 -4.91
CA LEU A 7 -5.76 -8.82 -6.25
C LEU A 7 -7.26 -9.16 -6.29
N ALA A 8 -7.67 -10.22 -5.59
CA ALA A 8 -9.08 -10.61 -5.52
C ALA A 8 -9.95 -9.49 -4.91
N GLY A 9 -9.46 -8.86 -3.85
CA GLY A 9 -10.17 -7.75 -3.22
C GLY A 9 -10.31 -6.55 -4.16
N ILE A 10 -9.26 -6.25 -4.91
CA ILE A 10 -9.27 -5.12 -5.85
C ILE A 10 -10.17 -5.41 -7.05
N LEU A 11 -10.15 -6.63 -7.57
CA LEU A 11 -11.01 -7.02 -8.70
C LEU A 11 -12.48 -7.02 -8.33
N SER A 12 -12.83 -7.10 -7.04
CA SER A 12 -14.22 -7.05 -6.59
C SER A 12 -14.77 -5.62 -6.52
N VAL A 13 -13.91 -4.61 -6.69
CA VAL A 13 -14.31 -3.20 -6.63
C VAL A 13 -14.95 -2.79 -7.95
N SER A 14 -16.17 -2.25 -7.88
CA SER A 14 -16.88 -1.78 -9.08
C SER A 14 -16.26 -0.49 -9.62
N GLU A 15 -16.62 -0.14 -10.86
CA GLU A 15 -16.19 1.13 -11.46
C GLU A 15 -16.70 2.34 -10.67
N GLU A 16 -17.92 2.25 -10.15
CA GLU A 16 -18.49 3.30 -9.31
C GLU A 16 -17.72 3.48 -8.01
N GLU A 17 -17.32 2.37 -7.39
CA GLU A 17 -16.50 2.41 -6.18
C GLU A 17 -15.12 2.99 -6.46
N LYS A 18 -14.51 2.62 -7.59
CA LYS A 18 -13.22 3.18 -7.99
C LYS A 18 -13.30 4.69 -8.16
N GLU A 19 -14.35 5.18 -8.79
CA GLU A 19 -14.53 6.63 -8.98
C GLU A 19 -14.72 7.33 -7.65
N SER A 20 -15.51 6.75 -6.75
CA SER A 20 -15.68 7.28 -5.40
C SER A 20 -14.35 7.34 -4.65
N ILE A 21 -13.53 6.30 -4.76
CA ILE A 21 -12.20 6.25 -4.15
C ILE A 21 -11.32 7.37 -4.72
N ARG A 22 -11.34 7.58 -6.04
CA ARG A 22 -10.55 8.65 -6.67
C ARG A 22 -10.94 10.02 -6.13
N GLN A 23 -12.25 10.28 -6.02
CA GLN A 23 -12.74 11.55 -5.51
C GLN A 23 -12.32 11.78 -4.06
N GLN A 24 -12.48 10.76 -3.22
CA GLN A 24 -12.08 10.85 -1.82
C GLN A 24 -10.58 11.04 -1.66
N ALA A 25 -9.79 10.37 -2.50
CA ALA A 25 -8.34 10.53 -2.49
C ALA A 25 -7.93 11.96 -2.88
N LEU A 26 -8.61 12.57 -3.86
CA LEU A 26 -8.38 13.96 -4.24
C LEU A 26 -8.70 14.92 -3.11
N GLU A 27 -9.66 14.57 -2.28
CA GLU A 27 -10.04 15.36 -1.11
C GLU A 27 -9.08 15.16 0.07
N GLY A 28 -8.12 14.24 -0.06
CA GLY A 28 -7.11 13.99 0.97
C GLY A 28 -7.45 12.90 1.97
N ASP A 29 -8.48 12.10 1.71
CA ASP A 29 -8.83 10.98 2.59
C ASP A 29 -7.71 9.94 2.60
N PRO A 30 -7.05 9.70 3.75
CA PRO A 30 -5.91 8.78 3.79
C PRO A 30 -6.24 7.35 3.40
N VAL A 31 -7.40 6.86 3.81
CA VAL A 31 -7.84 5.50 3.48
C VAL A 31 -8.09 5.38 1.98
N ALA A 32 -8.70 6.38 1.37
CA ALA A 32 -8.92 6.42 -0.08
C ALA A 32 -7.59 6.48 -0.83
N CYS A 33 -6.62 7.26 -0.34
CA CYS A 33 -5.28 7.31 -0.91
C CYS A 33 -4.63 5.93 -0.90
N TYR A 34 -4.73 5.21 0.21
CA TYR A 34 -4.21 3.86 0.31
C TYR A 34 -4.88 2.92 -0.71
N LYS A 35 -6.20 2.95 -0.78
CA LYS A 35 -6.96 2.10 -1.70
C LYS A 35 -6.62 2.40 -3.16
N LEU A 36 -6.52 3.66 -3.52
CA LEU A 36 -6.16 4.05 -4.89
C LEU A 36 -4.74 3.60 -5.24
N ALA A 37 -3.81 3.71 -4.30
CA ALA A 37 -2.45 3.22 -4.50
C ALA A 37 -2.42 1.72 -4.78
N GLU A 38 -3.18 0.94 -4.03
CA GLU A 38 -3.25 -0.51 -4.24
C GLU A 38 -3.86 -0.84 -5.61
N ILE A 39 -4.86 -0.07 -6.04
CA ILE A 39 -5.44 -0.23 -7.38
C ILE A 39 -4.36 -0.02 -8.45
N HIS A 40 -3.59 1.07 -8.36
CA HIS A 40 -2.50 1.33 -9.31
C HIS A 40 -1.46 0.20 -9.32
N LEU A 41 -1.05 -0.26 -8.15
CA LEU A 41 -0.01 -1.28 -8.03
C LEU A 41 -0.43 -2.64 -8.59
N HIS A 42 -1.70 -2.99 -8.46
CA HIS A 42 -2.18 -4.29 -8.93
C HIS A 42 -2.66 -4.28 -10.38
N LEU A 43 -3.25 -3.19 -10.83
CA LEU A 43 -3.82 -3.12 -12.17
C LEU A 43 -2.89 -2.45 -13.19
N HIS A 44 -1.83 -1.77 -12.74
CA HIS A 44 -0.90 -1.05 -13.62
C HIS A 44 -1.66 -0.13 -14.59
N ASP A 45 -2.64 0.59 -14.03
CA ASP A 45 -3.62 1.33 -14.82
C ASP A 45 -3.15 2.68 -15.35
N CYS A 46 -1.91 3.05 -15.10
CA CYS A 46 -1.28 4.22 -15.68
C CYS A 46 0.23 3.97 -15.86
N GLU A 47 0.85 4.75 -16.73
CA GLU A 47 2.26 4.58 -17.08
C GLU A 47 3.18 4.77 -15.87
N ASP A 48 2.86 5.76 -15.02
CA ASP A 48 3.65 6.09 -13.84
C ASP A 48 3.07 5.49 -12.56
N TYR A 49 2.51 4.27 -12.65
CA TYR A 49 1.77 3.71 -11.53
C TYR A 49 2.60 3.57 -10.25
N VAL A 50 3.89 3.29 -10.35
CA VAL A 50 4.76 3.17 -9.17
C VAL A 50 4.90 4.51 -8.46
N SER A 51 5.22 5.58 -9.22
CA SER A 51 5.35 6.93 -8.65
C SER A 51 4.04 7.44 -8.07
N SER A 52 2.95 7.24 -8.81
CA SER A 52 1.62 7.66 -8.36
C SER A 52 1.22 6.93 -7.08
N ALA A 53 1.45 5.62 -7.02
CA ALA A 53 1.16 4.84 -5.83
C ALA A 53 2.01 5.30 -4.65
N HIS A 54 3.30 5.56 -4.87
CA HIS A 54 4.19 6.02 -3.80
C HIS A 54 3.71 7.33 -3.19
N GLU A 55 3.33 8.30 -4.01
CA GLU A 55 2.80 9.58 -3.51
C GLU A 55 1.53 9.39 -2.67
N LEU A 56 0.63 8.55 -3.16
CA LEU A 56 -0.61 8.25 -2.45
C LEU A 56 -0.35 7.53 -1.14
N LEU A 57 0.60 6.61 -1.13
CA LEU A 57 0.98 5.88 0.08
C LEU A 57 1.62 6.79 1.11
N GLN A 58 2.42 7.77 0.69
CA GLN A 58 2.97 8.74 1.61
C GLN A 58 1.87 9.56 2.30
N LYS A 59 0.90 10.01 1.54
CA LYS A 59 -0.26 10.75 2.09
C LYS A 59 -1.04 9.87 3.06
N ALA A 60 -1.25 8.62 2.71
CA ALA A 60 -1.97 7.67 3.57
C ALA A 60 -1.20 7.41 4.87
N SER A 61 0.11 7.24 4.77
CA SER A 61 0.97 7.04 5.93
C SER A 61 0.90 8.25 6.88
N GLU A 62 0.98 9.46 6.34
CA GLU A 62 0.87 10.69 7.11
C GLU A 62 -0.48 10.79 7.81
N GLY A 63 -1.52 10.25 7.21
CA GLY A 63 -2.85 10.22 7.78
C GLY A 63 -3.12 9.04 8.74
N GLY A 64 -2.10 8.25 9.03
CA GLY A 64 -2.20 7.19 10.04
C GLY A 64 -2.61 5.82 9.51
N VAL A 65 -2.57 5.59 8.20
CA VAL A 65 -2.91 4.29 7.62
C VAL A 65 -1.68 3.37 7.71
N ALA A 66 -1.67 2.48 8.68
CA ALA A 66 -0.53 1.59 8.92
C ALA A 66 -0.22 0.67 7.73
N ASP A 67 -1.23 0.22 7.01
CA ASP A 67 -1.03 -0.63 5.82
C ASP A 67 -0.25 0.09 4.71
N ALA A 68 -0.33 1.43 4.66
CA ALA A 68 0.46 2.19 3.70
C ALA A 68 1.96 2.06 3.97
N ASP A 69 2.36 2.09 5.24
CA ASP A 69 3.77 1.87 5.61
C ASP A 69 4.23 0.48 5.21
N ALA A 70 3.38 -0.54 5.39
CA ALA A 70 3.70 -1.90 5.00
C ALA A 70 3.90 -2.01 3.48
N THR A 71 3.05 -1.38 2.70
CA THR A 71 3.16 -1.40 1.24
C THR A 71 4.42 -0.67 0.77
N ILE A 72 4.73 0.48 1.38
CA ILE A 72 5.98 1.20 1.08
C ILE A 72 7.19 0.32 1.38
N ALA A 73 7.19 -0.38 2.53
CA ALA A 73 8.27 -1.31 2.88
C ALA A 73 8.43 -2.40 1.83
N LEU A 74 7.32 -2.97 1.33
CA LEU A 74 7.36 -3.96 0.27
C LEU A 74 7.99 -3.42 -1.01
N MET A 75 7.63 -2.20 -1.39
CA MET A 75 8.19 -1.54 -2.57
C MET A 75 9.69 -1.32 -2.41
N MET A 76 10.13 -0.95 -1.21
CA MET A 76 11.56 -0.80 -0.90
C MET A 76 12.30 -2.14 -1.00
N PHE A 77 11.73 -3.22 -0.45
CA PHE A 77 12.33 -4.56 -0.55
C PHE A 77 12.47 -5.03 -1.99
N ARG A 78 11.52 -4.64 -2.85
CA ARG A 78 11.55 -5.01 -4.28
C ARG A 78 12.46 -4.11 -5.11
N GLY A 79 13.00 -3.06 -4.52
CA GLY A 79 13.83 -2.09 -5.25
C GLY A 79 13.05 -1.18 -6.17
N GLU A 80 11.76 -1.00 -5.94
CA GLU A 80 10.91 -0.14 -6.75
C GLU A 80 11.03 1.33 -6.37
N ILE A 81 11.36 1.62 -5.11
CA ILE A 81 11.53 2.99 -4.61
C ILE A 81 12.75 3.09 -3.70
N GLU A 82 13.32 4.28 -3.61
CA GLU A 82 14.41 4.56 -2.67
C GLU A 82 13.87 4.83 -1.27
N PRO A 83 14.69 4.59 -0.23
CA PRO A 83 16.07 4.08 -0.32
C PRO A 83 16.08 2.57 -0.56
N PHE A 84 17.05 2.10 -1.34
CA PHE A 84 17.24 0.66 -1.61
C PHE A 84 18.02 0.02 -0.47
N ASP A 85 17.52 0.20 0.73
CA ASP A 85 18.18 -0.23 1.96
C ASP A 85 17.24 -1.22 2.69
N PRO A 86 17.62 -2.51 2.71
CA PRO A 86 16.79 -3.51 3.40
C PRO A 86 16.57 -3.20 4.88
N ALA A 87 17.55 -2.58 5.54
CA ALA A 87 17.39 -2.21 6.95
C ALA A 87 16.33 -1.13 7.13
N ALA A 88 16.29 -0.13 6.24
CA ALA A 88 15.29 0.91 6.27
C ALA A 88 13.90 0.33 5.98
N ALA A 89 13.82 -0.60 5.01
CA ALA A 89 12.56 -1.27 4.68
C ALA A 89 12.05 -2.09 5.88
N ALA A 90 12.94 -2.80 6.56
CA ALA A 90 12.59 -3.60 7.74
C ALA A 90 12.05 -2.72 8.87
N LYS A 91 12.66 -1.56 9.09
CA LYS A 91 12.18 -0.61 10.10
C LYS A 91 10.79 -0.09 9.76
N ARG A 92 10.55 0.19 8.49
CA ARG A 92 9.24 0.67 8.06
C ARG A 92 8.18 -0.40 8.24
N LEU A 93 8.51 -1.65 7.93
CA LEU A 93 7.62 -2.78 8.14
C LEU A 93 7.31 -2.97 9.64
N GLU A 94 8.32 -2.89 10.48
CA GLU A 94 8.15 -3.00 11.93
C GLU A 94 7.22 -1.91 12.47
N LYS A 95 7.39 -0.68 12.00
CA LYS A 95 6.51 0.44 12.35
C LYS A 95 5.07 0.12 11.97
N ALA A 96 4.86 -0.39 10.75
CA ALA A 96 3.54 -0.75 10.26
C ALA A 96 2.89 -1.82 11.16
N ILE A 97 3.62 -2.85 11.50
CA ILE A 97 3.13 -3.96 12.35
C ILE A 97 2.77 -3.44 13.74
N ASN A 98 3.63 -2.61 14.33
CA ASN A 98 3.40 -2.03 15.65
C ASN A 98 2.17 -1.11 15.66
N ASN A 99 1.83 -0.53 14.52
CA ASN A 99 0.63 0.30 14.36
C ASN A 99 -0.59 -0.48 13.88
N GLY A 100 -0.53 -1.81 13.89
CA GLY A 100 -1.68 -2.66 13.62
C GLY A 100 -1.91 -3.01 12.16
N SER A 101 -0.87 -2.97 11.32
CA SER A 101 -1.04 -3.32 9.91
C SER A 101 -1.29 -4.80 9.71
N ASP A 102 -2.46 -5.16 9.21
CA ASP A 102 -2.78 -6.53 8.80
C ASP A 102 -1.90 -6.96 7.62
N ARG A 103 -1.65 -6.05 6.68
CA ARG A 103 -0.79 -6.31 5.53
C ARG A 103 0.65 -6.60 5.97
N GLY A 104 1.16 -5.82 6.94
CA GLY A 104 2.50 -6.02 7.47
C GLY A 104 2.65 -7.36 8.16
N ILE A 105 1.67 -7.73 8.96
CA ILE A 105 1.65 -9.03 9.65
C ILE A 105 1.60 -10.16 8.63
N ALA A 106 0.75 -10.05 7.61
CA ALA A 106 0.64 -11.08 6.57
C ALA A 106 1.97 -11.27 5.83
N PHE A 107 2.66 -10.17 5.52
CA PHE A 107 3.96 -10.23 4.86
C PHE A 107 5.01 -10.91 5.75
N GLN A 108 5.06 -10.56 7.03
CA GLN A 108 6.00 -11.15 7.97
C GLN A 108 5.77 -12.64 8.12
N LEU A 109 4.52 -13.08 8.26
CA LEU A 109 4.18 -14.50 8.36
C LEU A 109 4.59 -15.27 7.10
N ARG A 110 4.36 -14.68 5.94
CA ARG A 110 4.76 -15.31 4.68
C ARG A 110 6.26 -15.50 4.60
N ASN A 111 7.03 -14.52 5.03
CA ASN A 111 8.48 -14.62 5.05
C ASN A 111 8.98 -15.70 6.02
N LEU A 112 8.33 -15.83 7.18
CA LEU A 112 8.67 -16.87 8.15
C LEU A 112 8.38 -18.28 7.62
N LEU A 113 7.32 -18.42 6.81
CA LEU A 113 6.93 -19.73 6.28
C LEU A 113 7.66 -20.09 4.98
N TYR A 114 7.97 -19.14 4.14
CA TYR A 114 8.48 -19.39 2.78
C TYR A 114 9.78 -18.66 2.44
N GLY A 115 10.22 -17.83 3.32
CA GLY A 115 11.42 -17.02 3.13
C GLY A 115 12.68 -17.70 3.48
#